data_849425bb886a7171fc20fb88006f82fb
#
_entry.id   849425bb886a7171fc20fb88006f82fb
#
_cell.length_a   1.000
_cell.length_b   1.000
_cell.length_c   1.000
_cell.angle_alpha   90.00
_cell.angle_beta   90.00
_cell.angle_gamma   90.00
#
_symmetry.space_group_name_H-M   'P 1'
#
loop_
_entity.id
_entity.type
_entity.pdbx_description
1 polymer ?
#
loop_
_entity_poly.entity_id
_entity_poly.type
_entity_poly.pdbx_seq_one_letter_code
_entity_poly.pdbx_strand_id
1 'polypeptide(L)'
;MPHSTAGVIGLIRGFRYLLISTKLLKELSNAELRAVIAHEAEHIRRHHLFYYLIAVTGLLGFFALAGNINFLLLFTEIFQVPALIIGILAILSVLLFVRFGIGFLSQNFERQADCHSFERFGINPISTALLKVSWLNGINPERDNWHHYGVKQRIDYLSKCLKKPEMTKKHHRRVTRIKIGCAFMLVGLLGTNIFLTSEFIKIHVLAWKLERSYDNWKFEDVSLLTKMGDLLYFQDHKNKAEIWYRRALLINPGESRTLNNLSWLLTETHNDDQKRLKESMELAQKALESKKTAFIWDTLAEAYFMNGLYDKAAEASHNALESAEEGNGISVEADLDYYKKRFKQMAGE
;
A
#
# COMPACT_ATOMS: atom_id res chain seq x y z
N MET A 1 38.74 17.32 -17.07
CA MET A 1 39.33 18.08 -15.94
C MET A 1 38.59 17.73 -14.66
N PRO A 2 39.26 17.50 -13.55
CA PRO A 2 38.54 17.22 -12.29
C PRO A 2 37.72 18.45 -11.89
N HIS A 3 36.45 18.26 -11.61
CA HIS A 3 35.53 19.32 -11.17
C HIS A 3 36.02 19.92 -9.82
N SER A 4 35.99 21.25 -9.72
CA SER A 4 36.25 21.96 -8.47
C SER A 4 34.96 21.98 -7.65
N THR A 5 34.85 21.12 -6.64
CA THR A 5 33.64 20.94 -5.86
C THR A 5 33.91 20.87 -4.37
N ALA A 6 32.97 21.33 -3.59
CA ALA A 6 32.78 20.97 -2.19
C ALA A 6 31.42 20.22 -2.07
N GLY A 7 31.31 19.38 -1.08
CA GLY A 7 30.07 18.66 -0.84
C GLY A 7 30.10 17.77 0.38
N VAL A 8 28.94 17.42 0.90
CA VAL A 8 28.79 16.54 2.07
C VAL A 8 28.33 15.16 1.62
N ILE A 9 28.97 14.13 2.14
CA ILE A 9 28.58 12.73 1.98
C ILE A 9 28.26 12.13 3.34
N GLY A 10 27.21 11.27 3.38
CA GLY A 10 26.81 10.50 4.54
C GLY A 10 25.60 11.05 5.27
N LEU A 11 24.67 10.14 5.60
CA LEU A 11 23.41 10.42 6.33
C LEU A 11 23.61 10.32 7.85
N ILE A 12 24.40 9.35 8.29
CA ILE A 12 24.56 8.98 9.70
C ILE A 12 25.72 9.74 10.32
N ARG A 13 25.55 10.24 11.54
CA ARG A 13 26.50 11.14 12.24
C ARG A 13 27.95 10.64 12.25
N GLY A 14 28.21 9.35 12.39
CA GLY A 14 29.55 8.78 12.41
C GLY A 14 30.23 8.61 11.04
N PHE A 15 29.44 8.76 9.95
CA PHE A 15 29.85 8.50 8.57
C PHE A 15 29.67 9.73 7.67
N ARG A 16 29.71 10.93 8.25
CA ARG A 16 29.60 12.19 7.51
C ARG A 16 30.97 12.76 7.21
N TYR A 17 31.18 13.03 5.93
CA TYR A 17 32.44 13.61 5.45
C TYR A 17 32.14 14.86 4.64
N LEU A 18 32.92 15.91 4.88
CA LEU A 18 33.00 17.09 4.03
C LEU A 18 34.15 16.89 3.05
N LEU A 19 33.81 16.80 1.78
CA LEU A 19 34.78 16.68 0.69
C LEU A 19 34.99 18.06 0.07
N ILE A 20 36.25 18.46 -0.05
CA ILE A 20 36.67 19.70 -0.74
C ILE A 20 37.80 19.36 -1.69
N SER A 21 37.63 19.71 -2.97
CA SER A 21 38.72 19.47 -3.95
C SER A 21 39.98 20.28 -3.60
N THR A 22 41.13 19.68 -3.83
CA THR A 22 42.44 20.35 -3.60
C THR A 22 42.61 21.63 -4.43
N LYS A 23 42.01 21.69 -5.61
CA LYS A 23 41.99 22.87 -6.47
C LYS A 23 41.22 24.02 -5.78
N LEU A 24 40.05 23.69 -5.20
CA LEU A 24 39.23 24.69 -4.49
C LEU A 24 39.94 25.23 -3.23
N LEU A 25 40.63 24.34 -2.50
CA LEU A 25 41.44 24.74 -1.34
C LEU A 25 42.57 25.73 -1.67
N LYS A 26 43.12 25.64 -2.89
CA LYS A 26 44.20 26.54 -3.34
C LYS A 26 43.70 27.88 -3.84
N GLU A 27 42.50 27.92 -4.43
CA GLU A 27 41.97 29.11 -5.09
C GLU A 27 41.10 29.99 -4.18
N LEU A 28 40.54 29.42 -3.12
CA LEU A 28 39.72 30.18 -2.19
C LEU A 28 40.56 30.80 -1.06
N SER A 29 40.27 32.05 -0.72
CA SER A 29 40.77 32.68 0.51
C SER A 29 40.15 32.01 1.74
N ASN A 30 40.79 32.22 2.92
CA ASN A 30 40.24 31.66 4.16
C ASN A 30 38.82 32.13 4.49
N ALA A 31 38.42 33.34 4.09
CA ALA A 31 37.08 33.86 4.30
C ALA A 31 36.05 33.14 3.37
N GLU A 32 36.43 32.95 2.11
CA GLU A 32 35.61 32.22 1.12
C GLU A 32 35.47 30.75 1.50
N LEU A 33 36.57 30.11 1.94
CA LEU A 33 36.55 28.71 2.39
C LEU A 33 35.64 28.51 3.59
N ARG A 34 35.69 29.42 4.59
CA ARG A 34 34.76 29.39 5.74
C ARG A 34 33.30 29.54 5.29
N ALA A 35 33.03 30.39 4.31
CA ALA A 35 31.70 30.58 3.78
C ALA A 35 31.19 29.32 3.06
N VAL A 36 32.02 28.63 2.27
CA VAL A 36 31.71 27.35 1.64
C VAL A 36 31.46 26.26 2.67
N ILE A 37 32.35 26.14 3.68
CA ILE A 37 32.16 25.15 4.76
C ILE A 37 30.87 25.40 5.52
N ALA A 38 30.47 26.65 5.78
CA ALA A 38 29.21 26.96 6.44
C ALA A 38 27.99 26.60 5.56
N HIS A 39 28.10 26.81 4.25
CA HIS A 39 27.07 26.37 3.27
C HIS A 39 26.88 24.84 3.33
N GLU A 40 27.95 24.09 3.23
CA GLU A 40 27.91 22.62 3.29
C GLU A 40 27.44 22.09 4.66
N ALA A 41 27.90 22.74 5.76
CA ALA A 41 27.45 22.38 7.09
C ALA A 41 25.93 22.56 7.31
N GLU A 42 25.32 23.53 6.61
CA GLU A 42 23.86 23.73 6.69
C GLU A 42 23.09 22.58 6.06
N HIS A 43 23.60 21.96 4.99
CA HIS A 43 23.02 20.75 4.42
C HIS A 43 22.96 19.63 5.45
N ILE A 44 24.01 19.47 6.26
CA ILE A 44 24.05 18.50 7.37
C ILE A 44 23.05 18.90 8.47
N ARG A 45 23.14 20.14 8.94
CA ARG A 45 22.38 20.66 10.08
C ARG A 45 20.86 20.59 9.83
N ARG A 46 20.45 20.86 8.60
CA ARG A 46 19.07 20.86 8.18
C ARG A 46 18.59 19.54 7.60
N HIS A 47 19.45 18.51 7.62
CA HIS A 47 19.11 17.16 7.11
C HIS A 47 18.62 17.16 5.66
N HIS A 48 19.18 18.00 4.76
CA HIS A 48 18.73 18.09 3.37
C HIS A 48 18.81 16.76 2.65
N LEU A 49 19.90 16.00 2.85
CA LEU A 49 20.09 14.67 2.24
C LEU A 49 19.02 13.67 2.67
N PHE A 50 18.54 13.75 3.92
CA PHE A 50 17.45 12.92 4.41
C PHE A 50 16.12 13.22 3.68
N TYR A 51 15.85 14.50 3.37
CA TYR A 51 14.66 14.88 2.64
C TYR A 51 14.71 14.52 1.14
N TYR A 52 15.91 14.44 0.54
CA TYR A 52 16.05 13.81 -0.77
C TYR A 52 15.71 12.31 -0.72
N LEU A 53 16.15 11.61 0.33
CA LEU A 53 15.76 10.21 0.53
C LEU A 53 14.25 10.06 0.70
N ILE A 54 13.59 10.92 1.50
CA ILE A 54 12.13 10.95 1.62
C ILE A 54 11.46 11.14 0.25
N ALA A 55 11.96 12.07 -0.56
CA ALA A 55 11.39 12.33 -1.88
C ALA A 55 11.54 11.12 -2.82
N VAL A 56 12.71 10.46 -2.82
CA VAL A 56 12.94 9.23 -3.61
C VAL A 56 12.07 8.08 -3.10
N THR A 57 11.98 7.88 -1.79
CA THR A 57 11.11 6.84 -1.20
C THR A 57 9.64 7.11 -1.51
N GLY A 58 9.21 8.39 -1.48
CA GLY A 58 7.87 8.78 -1.91
C GLY A 58 7.59 8.45 -3.37
N LEU A 59 8.58 8.66 -4.25
CA LEU A 59 8.48 8.28 -5.66
C LEU A 59 8.34 6.76 -5.83
N LEU A 60 9.13 5.97 -5.10
CA LEU A 60 9.01 4.50 -5.11
C LEU A 60 7.65 4.05 -4.56
N GLY A 61 7.17 4.69 -3.49
CA GLY A 61 5.83 4.45 -2.94
C GLY A 61 4.71 4.78 -3.94
N PHE A 62 4.85 5.84 -4.73
CA PHE A 62 3.92 6.18 -5.81
C PHE A 62 3.93 5.11 -6.92
N PHE A 63 5.10 4.59 -7.31
CA PHE A 63 5.17 3.48 -8.25
C PHE A 63 4.52 2.20 -7.70
N ALA A 64 4.78 1.88 -6.44
CA ALA A 64 4.15 0.74 -5.79
C ALA A 64 2.63 0.88 -5.78
N LEU A 65 2.11 2.09 -5.53
CA LEU A 65 0.68 2.38 -5.59
C LEU A 65 0.12 2.22 -7.01
N ALA A 66 0.77 2.81 -8.02
CA ALA A 66 0.34 2.73 -9.42
C ALA A 66 0.38 1.29 -9.97
N GLY A 67 1.28 0.45 -9.47
CA GLY A 67 1.37 -0.98 -9.80
C GLY A 67 0.48 -1.88 -8.94
N ASN A 68 -0.22 -1.35 -7.94
CA ASN A 68 -1.10 -2.14 -7.08
C ASN A 68 -2.33 -2.60 -7.87
N ILE A 69 -2.56 -3.92 -7.93
CA ILE A 69 -3.65 -4.48 -8.74
C ILE A 69 -5.02 -4.00 -8.27
N ASN A 70 -5.23 -3.82 -6.97
CA ASN A 70 -6.50 -3.33 -6.43
C ASN A 70 -6.73 -1.86 -6.80
N PHE A 71 -5.67 -1.03 -6.77
CA PHE A 71 -5.72 0.35 -7.25
C PHE A 71 -6.05 0.40 -8.75
N LEU A 72 -5.36 -0.40 -9.56
CA LEU A 72 -5.61 -0.46 -11.00
C LEU A 72 -7.03 -0.90 -11.31
N LEU A 73 -7.53 -1.97 -10.67
CA LEU A 73 -8.89 -2.45 -10.86
C LEU A 73 -9.93 -1.39 -10.46
N LEU A 74 -9.76 -0.79 -9.28
CA LEU A 74 -10.66 0.26 -8.80
C LEU A 74 -10.67 1.46 -9.75
N PHE A 75 -9.49 1.90 -10.20
CA PHE A 75 -9.35 3.09 -11.05
C PHE A 75 -9.88 2.85 -12.46
N THR A 76 -9.58 1.69 -13.06
CA THR A 76 -10.10 1.33 -14.40
C THR A 76 -11.61 1.22 -14.42
N GLU A 77 -12.21 0.67 -13.37
CA GLU A 77 -13.66 0.49 -13.28
C GLU A 77 -14.41 1.80 -12.97
N ILE A 78 -13.88 2.64 -12.06
CA ILE A 78 -14.53 3.91 -11.71
C ILE A 78 -14.44 4.91 -12.84
N PHE A 79 -13.25 5.08 -13.43
CA PHE A 79 -12.98 6.12 -14.42
C PHE A 79 -13.05 5.62 -15.86
N GLN A 80 -13.25 4.31 -16.06
CA GLN A 80 -13.28 3.66 -17.39
C GLN A 80 -12.02 3.93 -18.22
N VAL A 81 -10.87 4.12 -17.53
CA VAL A 81 -9.58 4.41 -18.16
C VAL A 81 -8.81 3.13 -18.36
N PRO A 82 -8.35 2.81 -19.58
CA PRO A 82 -7.52 1.64 -19.84
C PRO A 82 -6.24 1.60 -18.98
N ALA A 83 -5.86 0.44 -18.46
CA ALA A 83 -4.68 0.26 -17.62
C ALA A 83 -3.39 0.78 -18.27
N LEU A 84 -3.27 0.67 -19.60
CA LEU A 84 -2.16 1.21 -20.37
C LEU A 84 -2.01 2.74 -20.18
N ILE A 85 -3.13 3.48 -20.22
CA ILE A 85 -3.12 4.94 -20.02
C ILE A 85 -2.68 5.28 -18.61
N ILE A 86 -3.14 4.53 -17.61
CA ILE A 86 -2.71 4.70 -16.21
C ILE A 86 -1.20 4.50 -16.08
N GLY A 87 -0.65 3.47 -16.72
CA GLY A 87 0.80 3.22 -16.75
C GLY A 87 1.59 4.36 -17.40
N ILE A 88 1.13 4.88 -18.53
CA ILE A 88 1.76 6.02 -19.21
C ILE A 88 1.71 7.27 -18.32
N LEU A 89 0.57 7.58 -17.70
CA LEU A 89 0.42 8.72 -16.80
C LEU A 89 1.31 8.58 -15.55
N ALA A 90 1.48 7.38 -15.01
CA ALA A 90 2.39 7.11 -13.91
C ALA A 90 3.84 7.41 -14.30
N ILE A 91 4.31 6.92 -15.44
CA ILE A 91 5.67 7.18 -15.95
C ILE A 91 5.88 8.69 -16.18
N LEU A 92 4.93 9.36 -16.84
CA LEU A 92 4.99 10.80 -17.07
C LEU A 92 5.05 11.59 -15.75
N SER A 93 4.22 11.22 -14.78
CA SER A 93 4.23 11.84 -13.44
C SER A 93 5.57 11.73 -12.76
N VAL A 94 6.26 10.59 -12.91
CA VAL A 94 7.61 10.39 -12.39
C VAL A 94 8.63 11.30 -13.06
N LEU A 95 8.62 11.35 -14.38
CA LEU A 95 9.53 12.23 -15.12
C LEU A 95 9.33 13.70 -14.72
N LEU A 96 8.08 14.13 -14.57
CA LEU A 96 7.73 15.47 -14.10
C LEU A 96 8.19 15.69 -12.65
N PHE A 97 8.00 14.71 -11.76
CA PHE A 97 8.43 14.80 -10.38
C PHE A 97 9.96 14.90 -10.27
N VAL A 98 10.70 14.07 -10.99
CA VAL A 98 12.18 14.15 -11.03
C VAL A 98 12.62 15.52 -11.54
N ARG A 99 12.05 15.97 -12.66
CA ARG A 99 12.45 17.24 -13.30
C ARG A 99 12.09 18.47 -12.45
N PHE A 100 10.89 18.50 -11.91
CA PHE A 100 10.37 19.68 -11.21
C PHE A 100 10.38 19.53 -9.68
N GLY A 101 10.01 18.37 -9.14
CA GLY A 101 9.95 18.14 -7.70
C GLY A 101 11.33 18.12 -7.06
N ILE A 102 12.25 17.27 -7.58
CA ILE A 102 13.63 17.21 -7.08
C ILE A 102 14.34 18.52 -7.33
N GLY A 103 14.16 19.14 -8.52
CA GLY A 103 14.71 20.46 -8.84
C GLY A 103 14.24 21.53 -7.87
N PHE A 104 12.94 21.56 -7.56
CA PHE A 104 12.37 22.50 -6.60
C PHE A 104 12.94 22.32 -5.19
N LEU A 105 13.07 21.07 -4.71
CA LEU A 105 13.70 20.78 -3.42
C LEU A 105 15.15 21.27 -3.39
N SER A 106 15.93 20.90 -4.41
CA SER A 106 17.33 21.27 -4.53
C SER A 106 17.51 22.79 -4.50
N GLN A 107 16.80 23.52 -5.33
CA GLN A 107 16.86 24.98 -5.38
C GLN A 107 16.53 25.64 -4.04
N ASN A 108 15.54 25.11 -3.30
CA ASN A 108 15.17 25.66 -1.99
C ASN A 108 16.22 25.33 -0.91
N PHE A 109 16.82 24.13 -0.96
CA PHE A 109 17.86 23.72 -0.02
C PHE A 109 19.16 24.49 -0.25
N GLU A 110 19.58 24.67 -1.49
CA GLU A 110 20.72 25.51 -1.86
C GLU A 110 20.55 26.94 -1.36
N ARG A 111 19.42 27.56 -1.64
CA ARG A 111 19.11 28.90 -1.16
C ARG A 111 19.11 29.00 0.37
N GLN A 112 18.67 27.95 1.07
CA GLN A 112 18.70 27.89 2.52
C GLN A 112 20.14 27.84 3.04
N ALA A 113 21.01 27.08 2.40
CA ALA A 113 22.43 26.98 2.73
C ALA A 113 23.19 28.29 2.45
N ASP A 114 22.89 28.94 1.32
CA ASP A 114 23.43 30.27 1.00
C ASP A 114 23.03 31.32 2.05
N CYS A 115 21.75 31.35 2.44
CA CYS A 115 21.29 32.26 3.50
C CYS A 115 22.04 32.06 4.80
N HIS A 116 22.31 30.83 5.20
CA HIS A 116 23.05 30.52 6.40
C HIS A 116 24.52 31.00 6.32
N SER A 117 25.19 30.75 5.20
CA SER A 117 26.53 31.22 4.96
C SER A 117 26.60 32.76 4.97
N PHE A 118 25.64 33.42 4.32
CA PHE A 118 25.47 34.87 4.32
C PHE A 118 25.26 35.44 5.72
N GLU A 119 24.37 34.84 6.54
CA GLU A 119 24.12 35.30 7.93
C GLU A 119 25.34 35.23 8.82
N ARG A 120 26.27 34.28 8.56
CA ARG A 120 27.48 34.08 9.36
C ARG A 120 28.65 34.89 8.91
N PHE A 121 28.85 35.05 7.61
CA PHE A 121 30.11 35.62 7.07
C PHE A 121 29.89 36.84 6.17
N GLY A 122 28.63 37.25 5.98
CA GLY A 122 28.29 38.36 5.10
C GLY A 122 28.21 37.96 3.63
N ILE A 123 27.87 38.92 2.77
CA ILE A 123 27.60 38.67 1.36
C ILE A 123 28.85 38.41 0.53
N ASN A 124 29.96 39.13 0.82
CA ASN A 124 31.15 39.10 -0.03
C ASN A 124 31.81 37.72 -0.10
N PRO A 125 32.12 37.02 1.04
CA PRO A 125 32.81 35.74 0.98
C PRO A 125 32.01 34.67 0.22
N ILE A 126 30.69 34.58 0.41
CA ILE A 126 29.87 33.58 -0.28
C ILE A 126 29.70 33.91 -1.77
N SER A 127 29.50 35.20 -2.12
CA SER A 127 29.31 35.62 -3.52
C SER A 127 30.58 35.41 -4.34
N THR A 128 31.75 35.79 -3.80
CA THR A 128 33.05 35.60 -4.49
C THR A 128 33.41 34.13 -4.59
N ALA A 129 33.11 33.32 -3.57
CA ALA A 129 33.29 31.85 -3.63
C ALA A 129 32.44 31.23 -4.74
N LEU A 130 31.16 31.60 -4.83
CA LEU A 130 30.24 31.11 -5.88
C LEU A 130 30.74 31.46 -7.30
N LEU A 131 31.23 32.69 -7.49
CA LEU A 131 31.78 33.14 -8.78
C LEU A 131 33.07 32.36 -9.11
N LYS A 132 33.98 32.17 -8.17
CA LYS A 132 35.21 31.41 -8.37
C LYS A 132 34.92 29.93 -8.71
N VAL A 133 34.01 29.28 -7.96
CA VAL A 133 33.58 27.90 -8.26
C VAL A 133 33.01 27.80 -9.66
N SER A 134 32.18 28.73 -10.06
CA SER A 134 31.58 28.80 -11.41
C SER A 134 32.66 28.90 -12.48
N TRP A 135 33.60 29.85 -12.30
CA TRP A 135 34.71 30.09 -13.22
C TRP A 135 35.65 28.87 -13.33
N LEU A 136 36.03 28.25 -12.19
CA LEU A 136 36.91 27.08 -12.13
C LEU A 136 36.31 25.85 -12.84
N ASN A 137 34.97 25.77 -12.92
CA ASN A 137 34.27 24.71 -13.58
C ASN A 137 33.80 25.06 -15.01
N GLY A 138 34.12 26.25 -15.52
CA GLY A 138 33.72 26.71 -16.84
C GLY A 138 32.18 26.88 -16.98
N ILE A 139 31.49 27.14 -15.86
CA ILE A 139 30.04 27.31 -15.82
C ILE A 139 29.70 28.79 -16.02
N ASN A 140 28.81 29.10 -16.94
CA ASN A 140 28.31 30.47 -17.09
C ASN A 140 27.46 30.85 -15.87
N PRO A 141 27.83 31.90 -15.09
CA PRO A 141 27.10 32.33 -13.90
C PRO A 141 25.64 32.73 -14.15
N GLU A 142 25.30 33.13 -15.38
CA GLU A 142 23.94 33.55 -15.76
C GLU A 142 23.04 32.38 -16.13
N ARG A 143 23.63 31.20 -16.42
CA ARG A 143 22.85 30.03 -16.86
C ARG A 143 22.25 29.29 -15.66
N ASP A 144 20.91 29.19 -15.67
CA ASP A 144 20.19 28.37 -14.72
C ASP A 144 20.33 26.87 -15.07
N ASN A 145 20.38 26.07 -14.02
CA ASN A 145 20.30 24.62 -14.16
C ASN A 145 18.97 24.14 -13.54
N TRP A 146 18.48 22.98 -13.97
CA TRP A 146 17.20 22.47 -13.51
C TRP A 146 17.18 22.14 -12.00
N HIS A 147 18.34 21.85 -11.39
CA HIS A 147 18.46 21.50 -9.97
C HIS A 147 19.15 22.60 -9.12
N HIS A 148 19.81 23.59 -9.72
CA HIS A 148 20.40 24.72 -9.02
C HIS A 148 20.00 26.04 -9.69
N TYR A 149 19.78 27.04 -8.88
CA TYR A 149 19.72 28.41 -9.41
C TYR A 149 21.07 28.82 -10.01
N GLY A 150 21.06 29.62 -11.05
CA GLY A 150 22.28 30.24 -11.57
C GLY A 150 22.98 31.07 -10.49
N VAL A 151 24.30 31.12 -10.58
CA VAL A 151 25.13 31.82 -9.57
C VAL A 151 24.69 33.27 -9.41
N LYS A 152 24.38 33.95 -10.51
CA LYS A 152 23.86 35.34 -10.49
C LYS A 152 22.56 35.44 -9.72
N GLN A 153 21.60 34.55 -9.93
CA GLN A 153 20.33 34.54 -9.20
C GLN A 153 20.51 34.31 -7.69
N ARG A 154 21.49 33.45 -7.30
CA ARG A 154 21.84 33.20 -5.89
C ARG A 154 22.38 34.50 -5.25
N ILE A 155 23.33 35.17 -5.91
CA ILE A 155 23.92 36.43 -5.45
C ILE A 155 22.88 37.56 -5.37
N ASP A 156 22.03 37.69 -6.40
CA ASP A 156 20.95 38.70 -6.42
C ASP A 156 19.94 38.47 -5.28
N TYR A 157 19.64 37.20 -4.96
CA TYR A 157 18.79 36.90 -3.83
C TYR A 157 19.43 37.29 -2.50
N LEU A 158 20.73 37.02 -2.29
CA LEU A 158 21.48 37.43 -1.08
C LEU A 158 21.55 38.95 -0.99
N SER A 159 21.72 39.64 -2.11
CA SER A 159 21.71 41.10 -2.15
C SER A 159 20.34 41.71 -1.73
N LYS A 160 19.24 41.02 -2.07
CA LYS A 160 17.90 41.39 -1.58
C LYS A 160 17.76 41.10 -0.08
N CYS A 161 18.37 40.00 0.42
CA CYS A 161 18.38 39.66 1.85
C CYS A 161 19.18 40.69 2.66
N LEU A 162 20.23 41.24 2.10
CA LEU A 162 21.01 42.33 2.74
C LEU A 162 20.14 43.57 2.98
N LYS A 163 19.27 43.92 2.01
CA LYS A 163 18.34 45.04 2.12
C LYS A 163 17.09 44.75 2.98
N LYS A 164 16.70 43.49 3.08
CA LYS A 164 15.52 42.99 3.80
C LYS A 164 15.82 41.71 4.55
N PRO A 165 16.41 41.79 5.77
CA PRO A 165 16.85 40.63 6.54
C PRO A 165 15.73 39.61 6.89
N GLU A 166 14.49 40.07 6.94
CA GLU A 166 13.35 39.16 7.16
C GLU A 166 13.15 38.12 6.06
N MET A 167 13.71 38.34 4.85
CA MET A 167 13.62 37.40 3.74
C MET A 167 14.29 36.05 4.06
N THR A 168 15.43 36.04 4.77
CA THR A 168 16.09 34.77 5.16
C THR A 168 15.22 33.98 6.11
N LYS A 169 14.63 34.62 7.14
CA LYS A 169 13.69 33.98 8.06
C LYS A 169 12.46 33.44 7.36
N LYS A 170 11.91 34.21 6.42
CA LYS A 170 10.74 33.78 5.61
C LYS A 170 11.10 32.55 4.76
N HIS A 171 12.30 32.53 4.17
CA HIS A 171 12.76 31.38 3.38
C HIS A 171 12.96 30.14 4.25
N HIS A 172 13.59 30.24 5.42
CA HIS A 172 13.75 29.14 6.36
C HIS A 172 12.39 28.53 6.76
N ARG A 173 11.37 29.36 7.06
CA ARG A 173 10.00 28.89 7.36
C ARG A 173 9.38 28.20 6.15
N ARG A 174 9.59 28.71 4.92
CA ARG A 174 9.09 28.08 3.69
C ARG A 174 9.67 26.69 3.52
N VAL A 175 11.00 26.52 3.68
CA VAL A 175 11.67 25.22 3.55
C VAL A 175 11.17 24.25 4.62
N THR A 176 10.95 24.71 5.85
CA THR A 176 10.35 23.86 6.90
C THR A 176 8.96 23.34 6.49
N ARG A 177 8.11 24.21 5.94
CA ARG A 177 6.78 23.79 5.44
C ARG A 177 6.88 22.76 4.30
N ILE A 178 7.83 22.96 3.37
CA ILE A 178 8.10 22.01 2.28
C ILE A 178 8.47 20.64 2.86
N LYS A 179 9.39 20.62 3.84
CA LYS A 179 9.82 19.38 4.51
C LYS A 179 8.69 18.64 5.21
N ILE A 180 7.85 19.36 5.92
CA ILE A 180 6.65 18.82 6.57
C ILE A 180 5.70 18.23 5.50
N GLY A 181 5.46 18.96 4.40
CA GLY A 181 4.65 18.47 3.29
C GLY A 181 5.18 17.19 2.67
N CYS A 182 6.49 17.09 2.45
CA CYS A 182 7.13 15.86 1.96
C CYS A 182 6.92 14.67 2.90
N ALA A 183 7.06 14.89 4.22
CA ALA A 183 6.86 13.85 5.22
C ALA A 183 5.39 13.37 5.24
N PHE A 184 4.43 14.29 5.24
CA PHE A 184 2.99 13.94 5.17
C PHE A 184 2.64 13.19 3.88
N MET A 185 3.19 13.62 2.75
CA MET A 185 2.99 12.93 1.47
C MET A 185 3.51 11.50 1.52
N LEU A 186 4.71 11.26 2.07
CA LEU A 186 5.26 9.92 2.21
C LEU A 186 4.38 9.04 3.11
N VAL A 187 3.97 9.55 4.27
CA VAL A 187 3.09 8.81 5.21
C VAL A 187 1.76 8.48 4.53
N GLY A 188 1.17 9.43 3.82
CA GLY A 188 -0.07 9.22 3.07
C GLY A 188 0.07 8.12 2.00
N LEU A 189 1.14 8.17 1.19
CA LEU A 189 1.40 7.15 0.16
C LEU A 189 1.62 5.76 0.76
N LEU A 190 2.41 5.66 1.83
CA LEU A 190 2.64 4.38 2.50
C LEU A 190 1.36 3.84 3.14
N GLY A 191 0.61 4.71 3.84
CA GLY A 191 -0.68 4.34 4.43
C GLY A 191 -1.69 3.86 3.37
N THR A 192 -1.79 4.54 2.25
CA THR A 192 -2.66 4.14 1.13
C THR A 192 -2.23 2.79 0.54
N ASN A 193 -0.91 2.56 0.36
CA ASN A 193 -0.42 1.27 -0.13
C ASN A 193 -0.77 0.13 0.85
N ILE A 194 -0.53 0.31 2.15
CA ILE A 194 -0.87 -0.68 3.18
C ILE A 194 -2.37 -0.96 3.19
N PHE A 195 -3.20 0.09 3.13
CA PHE A 195 -4.66 -0.04 3.08
C PHE A 195 -5.14 -0.85 1.88
N LEU A 196 -4.65 -0.51 0.66
CA LEU A 196 -5.04 -1.19 -0.58
C LEU A 196 -4.53 -2.65 -0.67
N THR A 197 -3.45 -2.99 0.04
CA THR A 197 -2.95 -4.37 0.11
C THR A 197 -3.62 -5.19 1.20
N SER A 198 -4.42 -4.58 2.08
CA SER A 198 -5.14 -5.30 3.12
C SER A 198 -6.13 -6.32 2.54
N GLU A 199 -6.29 -7.46 3.21
CA GLU A 199 -7.26 -8.50 2.81
C GLU A 199 -8.68 -7.95 2.76
N PHE A 200 -9.01 -7.03 3.68
CA PHE A 200 -10.30 -6.34 3.69
C PHE A 200 -10.61 -5.66 2.36
N ILE A 201 -9.67 -4.88 1.80
CA ILE A 201 -9.88 -4.18 0.52
C ILE A 201 -9.89 -5.14 -0.65
N LYS A 202 -8.98 -6.12 -0.70
CA LYS A 202 -8.96 -7.13 -1.78
C LYS A 202 -10.32 -7.78 -1.96
N ILE A 203 -10.92 -8.15 -0.85
CA ILE A 203 -12.20 -8.83 -0.79
C ILE A 203 -13.34 -7.91 -1.24
N HIS A 204 -13.38 -6.66 -0.75
CA HIS A 204 -14.42 -5.70 -1.13
C HIS A 204 -14.33 -5.28 -2.59
N VAL A 205 -13.13 -5.08 -3.12
CA VAL A 205 -12.93 -4.77 -4.55
C VAL A 205 -13.36 -5.95 -5.42
N LEU A 206 -13.05 -7.19 -5.01
CA LEU A 206 -13.47 -8.37 -5.73
C LEU A 206 -15.00 -8.55 -5.69
N ALA A 207 -15.61 -8.40 -4.51
CA ALA A 207 -17.06 -8.46 -4.33
C ALA A 207 -17.78 -7.38 -5.18
N TRP A 208 -17.31 -6.15 -5.11
CA TRP A 208 -17.85 -5.03 -5.89
C TRP A 208 -17.72 -5.26 -7.40
N LYS A 209 -16.56 -5.75 -7.86
CA LYS A 209 -16.35 -6.06 -9.27
C LYS A 209 -17.33 -7.13 -9.75
N LEU A 210 -17.56 -8.15 -8.96
CA LEU A 210 -18.45 -9.24 -9.28
C LEU A 210 -19.93 -8.79 -9.28
N GLU A 211 -20.33 -7.95 -8.32
CA GLU A 211 -21.68 -7.36 -8.31
C GLU A 211 -21.95 -6.52 -9.57
N ARG A 212 -20.96 -5.71 -10.00
CA ARG A 212 -21.11 -4.83 -11.16
C ARG A 212 -21.01 -5.54 -12.51
N SER A 213 -20.22 -6.59 -12.58
CA SER A 213 -20.06 -7.40 -13.81
C SER A 213 -21.21 -8.37 -14.04
N TYR A 214 -22.14 -8.47 -13.08
CA TYR A 214 -23.19 -9.47 -13.03
C TYR A 214 -24.09 -9.49 -14.28
N ASP A 215 -24.44 -8.33 -14.83
CA ASP A 215 -25.33 -8.23 -16.00
C ASP A 215 -24.63 -8.63 -17.33
N ASN A 216 -23.28 -8.69 -17.33
CA ASN A 216 -22.48 -8.94 -18.54
C ASN A 216 -21.70 -10.27 -18.54
N TRP A 217 -21.70 -11.02 -17.43
CA TRP A 217 -20.84 -12.20 -17.30
C TRP A 217 -21.66 -13.50 -17.38
N LYS A 218 -21.42 -14.26 -18.45
CA LYS A 218 -21.76 -15.69 -18.51
C LYS A 218 -20.71 -16.47 -17.70
N PHE A 219 -20.73 -16.37 -16.36
CA PHE A 219 -19.92 -17.24 -15.52
C PHE A 219 -20.62 -18.59 -15.40
N GLU A 220 -20.02 -19.58 -16.03
CA GLU A 220 -20.38 -20.99 -15.88
C GLU A 220 -19.43 -21.72 -14.88
N ASP A 221 -18.52 -21.00 -14.21
CA ASP A 221 -17.58 -21.59 -13.23
C ASP A 221 -18.22 -21.66 -11.84
N VAL A 222 -18.82 -22.79 -11.56
CA VAL A 222 -19.44 -23.13 -10.27
C VAL A 222 -18.46 -23.02 -9.10
N SER A 223 -17.19 -23.44 -9.32
CA SER A 223 -16.15 -23.37 -8.27
C SER A 223 -15.86 -21.95 -7.85
N LEU A 224 -15.82 -21.02 -8.80
CA LEU A 224 -15.60 -19.60 -8.50
C LEU A 224 -16.77 -19.00 -7.73
N LEU A 225 -18.01 -19.28 -8.16
CA LEU A 225 -19.23 -18.81 -7.48
C LEU A 225 -19.31 -19.33 -6.04
N THR A 226 -18.95 -20.62 -5.83
CA THR A 226 -18.89 -21.21 -4.48
C THR A 226 -17.86 -20.51 -3.61
N LYS A 227 -16.63 -20.28 -4.13
CA LYS A 227 -15.58 -19.55 -3.41
C LYS A 227 -15.99 -18.13 -3.04
N MET A 228 -16.81 -17.49 -3.88
CA MET A 228 -17.37 -16.17 -3.58
C MET A 228 -18.33 -16.22 -2.39
N GLY A 229 -19.20 -17.23 -2.38
CA GLY A 229 -20.07 -17.49 -1.24
C GLY A 229 -19.26 -17.72 0.03
N ASP A 230 -18.24 -18.58 -0.02
CA ASP A 230 -17.34 -18.87 1.11
C ASP A 230 -16.70 -17.58 1.65
N LEU A 231 -16.18 -16.76 0.75
CA LEU A 231 -15.53 -15.51 1.10
C LEU A 231 -16.46 -14.54 1.84
N LEU A 232 -17.68 -14.36 1.31
CA LEU A 232 -18.69 -13.49 1.92
C LEU A 232 -19.21 -14.05 3.24
N TYR A 233 -19.31 -15.37 3.37
CA TYR A 233 -19.67 -16.05 4.61
C TYR A 233 -18.64 -15.76 5.71
N PHE A 234 -17.35 -15.94 5.44
CA PHE A 234 -16.27 -15.62 6.40
C PHE A 234 -16.18 -14.14 6.79
N GLN A 235 -16.78 -13.25 5.99
CA GLN A 235 -16.89 -11.82 6.29
C GLN A 235 -18.19 -11.42 7.00
N ASP A 236 -18.96 -12.40 7.45
CA ASP A 236 -20.25 -12.19 8.07
C ASP A 236 -21.32 -11.51 7.16
N HIS A 237 -21.09 -11.54 5.83
CA HIS A 237 -22.06 -11.10 4.84
C HIS A 237 -22.99 -12.24 4.39
N LYS A 238 -23.64 -12.90 5.36
CA LYS A 238 -24.39 -14.14 5.20
C LYS A 238 -25.47 -14.06 4.11
N ASN A 239 -26.25 -12.97 4.06
CA ASN A 239 -27.28 -12.77 3.03
C ASN A 239 -26.69 -12.72 1.61
N LYS A 240 -25.51 -12.12 1.44
CA LYS A 240 -24.83 -12.09 0.14
C LYS A 240 -24.24 -13.45 -0.20
N ALA A 241 -23.65 -14.15 0.77
CA ALA A 241 -23.14 -15.51 0.58
C ALA A 241 -24.23 -16.46 0.06
N GLU A 242 -25.44 -16.41 0.64
CA GLU A 242 -26.60 -17.17 0.19
C GLU A 242 -26.90 -16.96 -1.31
N ILE A 243 -26.90 -15.71 -1.77
CA ILE A 243 -27.14 -15.37 -3.17
C ILE A 243 -26.12 -16.06 -4.09
N TRP A 244 -24.84 -16.08 -3.71
CA TRP A 244 -23.79 -16.69 -4.51
C TRP A 244 -23.85 -18.21 -4.52
N TYR A 245 -24.13 -18.84 -3.38
CA TYR A 245 -24.34 -20.29 -3.34
C TYR A 245 -25.55 -20.71 -4.18
N ARG A 246 -26.67 -20.00 -4.06
CA ARG A 246 -27.85 -20.28 -4.88
C ARG A 246 -27.57 -20.14 -6.38
N ARG A 247 -26.77 -19.17 -6.78
CA ARG A 247 -26.33 -19.00 -8.18
C ARG A 247 -25.46 -20.15 -8.66
N ALA A 248 -24.51 -20.59 -7.84
CA ALA A 248 -23.69 -21.76 -8.17
C ALA A 248 -24.57 -22.99 -8.41
N LEU A 249 -25.62 -23.19 -7.59
CA LEU A 249 -26.56 -24.29 -7.71
C LEU A 249 -27.53 -24.16 -8.88
N LEU A 250 -27.76 -22.96 -9.42
CA LEU A 250 -28.51 -22.79 -10.68
C LEU A 250 -27.73 -23.37 -11.88
N ILE A 251 -26.39 -23.32 -11.82
CA ILE A 251 -25.54 -23.85 -12.90
C ILE A 251 -25.29 -25.34 -12.71
N ASN A 252 -24.92 -25.76 -11.49
CA ASN A 252 -24.77 -27.18 -11.13
C ASN A 252 -25.55 -27.51 -9.85
N PRO A 253 -26.78 -28.01 -10.00
CA PRO A 253 -27.64 -28.35 -8.86
C PRO A 253 -27.12 -29.49 -7.97
N GLY A 254 -26.10 -30.23 -8.41
CA GLY A 254 -25.50 -31.37 -7.70
C GLY A 254 -24.12 -31.08 -7.08
N GLU A 255 -23.66 -29.81 -7.09
CA GLU A 255 -22.35 -29.47 -6.55
C GLU A 255 -22.34 -29.60 -5.02
N SER A 256 -21.71 -30.67 -4.51
CA SER A 256 -21.81 -31.09 -3.11
C SER A 256 -21.27 -30.04 -2.11
N ARG A 257 -20.18 -29.37 -2.45
CA ARG A 257 -19.61 -28.33 -1.58
C ARG A 257 -20.54 -27.13 -1.42
N THR A 258 -21.15 -26.68 -2.52
CA THR A 258 -22.08 -25.55 -2.50
C THR A 258 -23.35 -25.91 -1.75
N LEU A 259 -23.90 -27.13 -1.99
CA LEU A 259 -25.04 -27.63 -1.27
C LEU A 259 -24.81 -27.69 0.23
N ASN A 260 -23.63 -28.22 0.65
CA ASN A 260 -23.21 -28.27 2.05
C ASN A 260 -23.10 -26.87 2.68
N ASN A 261 -22.41 -25.95 2.00
CA ASN A 261 -22.15 -24.62 2.52
C ASN A 261 -23.43 -23.78 2.63
N LEU A 262 -24.35 -23.92 1.67
CA LEU A 262 -25.67 -23.29 1.76
C LEU A 262 -26.49 -23.89 2.89
N SER A 263 -26.50 -25.22 3.03
CA SER A 263 -27.18 -25.91 4.15
C SER A 263 -26.69 -25.38 5.51
N TRP A 264 -25.37 -25.35 5.71
CA TRP A 264 -24.77 -24.82 6.94
C TRP A 264 -25.16 -23.36 7.21
N LEU A 265 -25.08 -22.51 6.20
CA LEU A 265 -25.47 -21.10 6.30
C LEU A 265 -26.94 -20.94 6.72
N LEU A 266 -27.84 -21.75 6.17
CA LEU A 266 -29.28 -21.68 6.51
C LEU A 266 -29.55 -22.14 7.95
N THR A 267 -28.87 -23.18 8.45
CA THR A 267 -29.00 -23.64 9.84
C THR A 267 -28.51 -22.57 10.83
N GLU A 268 -27.43 -21.87 10.50
CA GLU A 268 -26.84 -20.86 11.36
C GLU A 268 -27.62 -19.54 11.43
N THR A 269 -28.25 -19.16 10.30
CA THR A 269 -28.85 -17.82 10.15
C THR A 269 -30.35 -17.75 10.37
N HIS A 270 -31.06 -18.87 10.31
CA HIS A 270 -32.53 -18.88 10.27
C HIS A 270 -33.13 -19.89 11.25
N ASN A 271 -32.69 -19.86 12.50
CA ASN A 271 -33.11 -20.79 13.56
C ASN A 271 -34.63 -20.79 13.82
N ASP A 272 -35.31 -19.69 13.50
CA ASP A 272 -36.76 -19.53 13.73
C ASP A 272 -37.61 -19.77 12.45
N ASP A 273 -36.97 -19.98 11.27
CA ASP A 273 -37.67 -20.19 10.01
C ASP A 273 -37.73 -21.70 9.62
N GLN A 274 -38.80 -22.36 10.00
CA GLN A 274 -39.01 -23.77 9.75
C GLN A 274 -38.88 -24.17 8.28
N LYS A 275 -39.26 -23.29 7.34
CA LYS A 275 -39.11 -23.56 5.91
C LYS A 275 -37.66 -23.61 5.48
N ARG A 276 -36.83 -22.69 6.00
CA ARG A 276 -35.38 -22.62 5.71
C ARG A 276 -34.62 -23.76 6.40
N LEU A 277 -34.99 -24.11 7.64
CA LEU A 277 -34.48 -25.28 8.33
C LEU A 277 -34.77 -26.58 7.58
N LYS A 278 -35.97 -26.74 7.03
CA LYS A 278 -36.29 -27.89 6.17
C LYS A 278 -35.47 -27.89 4.89
N GLU A 279 -35.32 -26.73 4.24
CA GLU A 279 -34.47 -26.58 3.07
C GLU A 279 -33.02 -26.96 3.35
N SER A 280 -32.46 -26.56 4.50
CA SER A 280 -31.08 -26.89 4.88
C SER A 280 -30.86 -28.41 4.97
N MET A 281 -31.82 -29.11 5.55
CA MET A 281 -31.79 -30.58 5.65
C MET A 281 -31.82 -31.24 4.26
N GLU A 282 -32.69 -30.78 3.37
CA GLU A 282 -32.79 -31.29 1.98
C GLU A 282 -31.49 -31.05 1.20
N LEU A 283 -30.87 -29.90 1.39
CA LEU A 283 -29.58 -29.55 0.76
C LEU A 283 -28.44 -30.45 1.26
N ALA A 284 -28.35 -30.68 2.58
CA ALA A 284 -27.31 -31.55 3.13
C ALA A 284 -27.48 -33.01 2.70
N GLN A 285 -28.73 -33.51 2.66
CA GLN A 285 -29.02 -34.85 2.12
C GLN A 285 -28.58 -35.00 0.67
N LYS A 286 -28.91 -34.00 -0.17
CA LYS A 286 -28.50 -33.97 -1.58
C LYS A 286 -26.98 -33.87 -1.74
N ALA A 287 -26.26 -33.16 -0.84
CA ALA A 287 -24.79 -33.11 -0.85
C ALA A 287 -24.19 -34.50 -0.63
N LEU A 288 -24.79 -35.31 0.26
CA LEU A 288 -24.34 -36.68 0.55
C LEU A 288 -24.55 -37.66 -0.59
N GLU A 289 -25.55 -37.43 -1.46
CA GLU A 289 -25.74 -38.26 -2.66
C GLU A 289 -24.52 -38.20 -3.58
N SER A 290 -23.89 -37.03 -3.66
CA SER A 290 -22.70 -36.81 -4.51
C SER A 290 -21.38 -37.15 -3.80
N LYS A 291 -21.28 -36.87 -2.50
CA LYS A 291 -20.04 -37.04 -1.75
C LYS A 291 -20.30 -37.29 -0.27
N LYS A 292 -19.79 -38.42 0.24
CA LYS A 292 -19.89 -38.79 1.67
C LYS A 292 -18.60 -38.42 2.37
N THR A 293 -18.58 -37.30 3.08
CA THR A 293 -17.42 -36.83 3.84
C THR A 293 -17.86 -36.42 5.23
N ALA A 294 -16.93 -36.44 6.18
CA ALA A 294 -17.17 -36.12 7.59
C ALA A 294 -17.89 -34.76 7.75
N PHE A 295 -17.43 -33.73 7.05
CA PHE A 295 -18.01 -32.39 7.17
C PHE A 295 -19.43 -32.27 6.58
N ILE A 296 -19.79 -33.09 5.55
CA ILE A 296 -21.16 -33.10 5.03
C ILE A 296 -22.11 -33.83 5.98
N TRP A 297 -21.64 -34.93 6.58
CA TRP A 297 -22.37 -35.63 7.62
C TRP A 297 -22.61 -34.74 8.87
N ASP A 298 -21.62 -33.95 9.29
CA ASP A 298 -21.76 -33.02 10.39
C ASP A 298 -22.76 -31.91 10.10
N THR A 299 -22.74 -31.35 8.87
CA THR A 299 -23.74 -30.38 8.42
C THR A 299 -25.15 -30.97 8.44
N LEU A 300 -25.31 -32.25 8.02
CA LEU A 300 -26.61 -32.91 8.09
C LEU A 300 -27.04 -33.17 9.53
N ALA A 301 -26.10 -33.52 10.42
CA ALA A 301 -26.39 -33.71 11.85
C ALA A 301 -26.93 -32.39 12.46
N GLU A 302 -26.28 -31.26 12.18
CA GLU A 302 -26.75 -29.95 12.61
C GLU A 302 -28.14 -29.62 12.02
N ALA A 303 -28.33 -29.85 10.73
CA ALA A 303 -29.62 -29.60 10.08
C ALA A 303 -30.74 -30.45 10.70
N TYR A 304 -30.49 -31.74 11.02
CA TYR A 304 -31.44 -32.56 11.74
C TYR A 304 -31.73 -32.07 13.16
N PHE A 305 -30.69 -31.69 13.88
CA PHE A 305 -30.80 -31.17 15.25
C PHE A 305 -31.67 -29.92 15.30
N MET A 306 -31.41 -28.96 14.41
CA MET A 306 -32.18 -27.70 14.31
C MET A 306 -33.65 -27.95 13.86
N ASN A 307 -33.94 -29.06 13.19
CA ASN A 307 -35.28 -29.50 12.85
C ASN A 307 -35.93 -30.36 13.95
N GLY A 308 -35.31 -30.56 15.11
CA GLY A 308 -35.86 -31.36 16.21
C GLY A 308 -35.81 -32.87 15.99
N LEU A 309 -35.06 -33.34 15.01
CA LEU A 309 -34.96 -34.77 14.65
C LEU A 309 -33.69 -35.37 15.34
N TYR A 310 -33.70 -35.40 16.67
CA TYR A 310 -32.53 -35.70 17.50
C TYR A 310 -31.93 -37.08 17.23
N ASP A 311 -32.72 -38.12 17.09
CA ASP A 311 -32.23 -39.47 16.78
C ASP A 311 -31.45 -39.51 15.44
N LYS A 312 -31.96 -38.82 14.42
CA LYS A 312 -31.29 -38.71 13.11
C LYS A 312 -30.05 -37.84 13.20
N ALA A 313 -30.03 -36.81 14.07
CA ALA A 313 -28.88 -35.97 14.30
C ALA A 313 -27.73 -36.78 14.94
N ALA A 314 -28.04 -37.61 15.93
CA ALA A 314 -27.09 -38.51 16.56
C ALA A 314 -26.52 -39.54 15.57
N GLU A 315 -27.35 -40.17 14.75
CA GLU A 315 -26.93 -41.11 13.69
C GLU A 315 -26.01 -40.40 12.65
N ALA A 316 -26.41 -39.23 12.15
CA ALA A 316 -25.60 -38.48 11.20
C ALA A 316 -24.25 -38.04 11.79
N SER A 317 -24.24 -37.65 13.07
CA SER A 317 -23.01 -37.27 13.77
C SER A 317 -22.10 -38.49 14.01
N HIS A 318 -22.66 -39.68 14.24
CA HIS A 318 -21.89 -40.93 14.29
C HIS A 318 -21.24 -41.22 12.92
N ASN A 319 -21.99 -41.10 11.84
CA ASN A 319 -21.45 -41.28 10.47
C ASN A 319 -20.37 -40.24 10.14
N ALA A 320 -20.48 -39.01 10.67
CA ALA A 320 -19.44 -38.00 10.55
C ALA A 320 -18.13 -38.45 11.22
N LEU A 321 -18.24 -38.98 12.45
CA LEU A 321 -17.09 -39.49 13.20
C LEU A 321 -16.45 -40.70 12.49
N GLU A 322 -17.24 -41.67 12.07
CA GLU A 322 -16.75 -42.85 11.34
C GLU A 322 -16.05 -42.45 10.03
N SER A 323 -16.65 -41.56 9.26
CA SER A 323 -16.05 -41.03 8.03
C SER A 323 -14.75 -40.27 8.30
N ALA A 324 -14.64 -39.63 9.46
CA ALA A 324 -13.43 -38.97 9.91
C ALA A 324 -12.32 -39.96 10.27
N GLU A 325 -12.66 -41.04 10.97
CA GLU A 325 -11.70 -42.14 11.33
C GLU A 325 -11.17 -42.86 10.09
N GLU A 326 -11.97 -43.03 9.05
CA GLU A 326 -11.56 -43.56 7.76
C GLU A 326 -10.69 -42.62 6.91
N GLY A 327 -10.43 -41.42 7.36
CA GLY A 327 -9.64 -40.40 6.66
C GLY A 327 -10.36 -39.74 5.47
N ASN A 328 -11.66 -39.93 5.35
CA ASN A 328 -12.47 -39.34 4.30
C ASN A 328 -12.75 -37.85 4.53
N GLY A 329 -11.79 -37.01 4.13
CA GLY A 329 -11.95 -35.54 4.15
C GLY A 329 -11.27 -34.82 5.28
N ILE A 330 -10.30 -35.44 5.98
CA ILE A 330 -9.58 -34.86 7.10
C ILE A 330 -8.07 -34.89 6.89
N SER A 331 -7.39 -33.83 7.34
CA SER A 331 -5.93 -33.71 7.26
C SER A 331 -5.20 -33.70 8.61
N VAL A 332 -5.87 -33.69 9.78
CA VAL A 332 -5.20 -33.52 11.09
C VAL A 332 -5.99 -34.18 12.27
N GLU A 333 -5.27 -34.69 13.30
CA GLU A 333 -5.82 -35.22 14.56
C GLU A 333 -6.80 -34.27 15.30
N ALA A 334 -6.62 -32.94 15.16
CA ALA A 334 -7.50 -31.94 15.76
C ALA A 334 -8.97 -32.03 15.30
N ASP A 335 -9.20 -32.50 14.06
CA ASP A 335 -10.54 -32.63 13.50
C ASP A 335 -11.28 -33.83 14.10
N LEU A 336 -10.58 -34.91 14.46
CA LEU A 336 -11.19 -36.09 15.07
C LEU A 336 -11.77 -35.79 16.46
N ASP A 337 -11.08 -35.01 17.27
CA ASP A 337 -11.57 -34.59 18.60
C ASP A 337 -12.80 -33.68 18.48
N TYR A 338 -12.87 -32.85 17.43
CA TYR A 338 -14.06 -32.08 17.11
C TYR A 338 -15.27 -33.00 16.89
N TYR A 339 -15.16 -34.02 16.01
CA TYR A 339 -16.26 -34.92 15.69
C TYR A 339 -16.67 -35.79 16.90
N LYS A 340 -15.73 -36.22 17.73
CA LYS A 340 -16.03 -36.91 19.00
C LYS A 340 -16.88 -36.05 19.93
N LYS A 341 -16.53 -34.78 20.06
CA LYS A 341 -17.26 -33.81 20.89
C LYS A 341 -18.64 -33.55 20.32
N ARG A 342 -18.75 -33.39 19.00
CA ARG A 342 -20.03 -33.17 18.30
C ARG A 342 -20.96 -34.37 18.48
N PHE A 343 -20.43 -35.59 18.31
CA PHE A 343 -21.22 -36.81 18.52
C PHE A 343 -21.82 -36.87 19.93
N LYS A 344 -21.01 -36.66 20.98
CA LYS A 344 -21.51 -36.61 22.37
C LYS A 344 -22.60 -35.55 22.55
N GLN A 345 -22.41 -34.37 22.02
CA GLN A 345 -23.39 -33.30 22.08
C GLN A 345 -24.72 -33.68 21.41
N MET A 346 -24.68 -34.32 20.24
CA MET A 346 -25.87 -34.73 19.51
C MET A 346 -26.57 -35.98 20.09
N ALA A 347 -25.79 -36.86 20.75
CA ALA A 347 -26.31 -38.04 21.45
C ALA A 347 -26.91 -37.71 22.82
N GLY A 348 -26.71 -36.48 23.31
CA GLY A 348 -27.20 -36.06 24.65
C GLY A 348 -26.37 -36.60 25.82
N GLU A 349 -25.08 -36.92 25.58
CA GLU A 349 -24.10 -37.43 26.55
C GLU A 349 -23.20 -36.31 27.14
#